data_99a84d3b43f58a1d4c0428ae43e8f983
#
_entry.id   99a84d3b43f58a1d4c0428ae43e8f983
#
_cell.length_a   1.000
_cell.length_b   1.000
_cell.length_c   1.000
_cell.angle_alpha   90.00
_cell.angle_beta   90.00
_cell.angle_gamma   90.00
#
_symmetry.space_group_name_H-M   'P 1'
#
loop_
_entity.id
_entity.type
_entity.pdbx_description
1 polymer ?
#
loop_
_entity_poly.entity_id
_entity_poly.type
_entity_poly.pdbx_seq_one_letter_code
_entity_poly.pdbx_strand_id
1 'polypeptide(L)'
;MMALLRRILTWPKRRWRAGGFGIHSPFAFAFVTQVLAKRNIDGNEAELRAIAGRNYRQYALLYRCVKYFKPQSVVIYPTDDATLTRVINLAEPESRIIADGETAIPDMTIITSDEGTERDNGAAVYFISRADKEPRGSFKARMASECERGMDFSDYRTWIMCRFKHLPRQSFKIVLK
;
A
#
# COMPACT_ATOMS: atom_id res chain seq x y z
N MET A 1 16.66 14.32 -8.87
CA MET A 1 17.46 13.63 -9.91
C MET A 1 17.95 12.26 -9.46
N MET A 2 18.61 12.10 -8.31
CA MET A 2 19.12 10.80 -7.81
C MET A 2 18.06 9.70 -7.65
N ALA A 3 16.84 10.01 -7.18
CA ALA A 3 15.77 9.01 -6.99
C ALA A 3 15.30 8.39 -8.32
N LEU A 4 15.24 9.18 -9.39
CA LEU A 4 14.86 8.69 -10.72
C LEU A 4 15.92 7.76 -11.31
N LEU A 5 17.21 8.14 -11.24
CA LEU A 5 18.34 7.33 -11.68
C LEU A 5 18.37 5.98 -10.94
N ARG A 6 18.23 6.00 -9.61
CA ARG A 6 18.17 4.79 -8.78
C ARG A 6 17.00 3.87 -9.17
N ARG A 7 15.87 4.47 -9.52
CA ARG A 7 14.67 3.74 -9.97
C ARG A 7 14.90 3.05 -11.32
N ILE A 8 15.59 3.71 -12.26
CA ILE A 8 15.92 3.17 -13.58
C ILE A 8 16.94 2.05 -13.45
N LEU A 9 18.06 2.26 -12.76
CA LEU A 9 19.14 1.29 -12.59
C LEU A 9 18.70 0.00 -11.88
N THR A 10 17.76 0.11 -10.94
CA THR A 10 17.25 -1.06 -10.20
C THR A 10 16.05 -1.74 -10.88
N TRP A 11 15.56 -1.19 -12.01
CA TRP A 11 14.35 -1.68 -12.67
C TRP A 11 14.41 -3.16 -13.07
N PRO A 12 15.49 -3.71 -13.68
CA PRO A 12 15.56 -5.12 -14.08
C PRO A 12 15.40 -6.06 -12.88
N LYS A 13 16.12 -5.81 -11.79
CA LYS A 13 16.04 -6.60 -10.54
C LYS A 13 14.64 -6.53 -9.91
N ARG A 14 14.02 -5.36 -9.91
CA ARG A 14 12.66 -5.15 -9.39
C ARG A 14 11.61 -5.82 -10.25
N ARG A 15 11.80 -5.80 -11.57
CA ARG A 15 10.94 -6.49 -12.54
C ARG A 15 10.99 -7.99 -12.35
N TRP A 16 12.17 -8.54 -12.16
CA TRP A 16 12.41 -9.96 -11.92
C TRP A 16 11.73 -10.41 -10.60
N ARG A 17 11.90 -9.65 -9.53
CA ARG A 17 11.21 -9.89 -8.25
C ARG A 17 9.70 -9.77 -8.33
N ALA A 18 9.15 -8.91 -9.19
CA ALA A 18 7.71 -8.82 -9.41
C ALA A 18 7.10 -10.11 -10.00
N GLY A 19 7.91 -11.00 -10.56
CA GLY A 19 7.55 -12.37 -10.95
C GLY A 19 7.66 -13.39 -9.81
N GLY A 20 7.98 -12.97 -8.59
CA GLY A 20 8.15 -13.87 -7.42
C GLY A 20 9.56 -14.45 -7.27
N PHE A 21 10.47 -14.19 -8.20
CA PHE A 21 11.82 -14.75 -8.16
C PHE A 21 12.65 -14.21 -6.98
N GLY A 22 13.29 -15.12 -6.24
CA GLY A 22 14.08 -14.78 -5.05
C GLY A 22 13.23 -14.33 -3.85
N ILE A 23 11.94 -14.65 -3.84
CA ILE A 23 11.04 -14.45 -2.71
C ILE A 23 10.74 -15.82 -2.09
N HIS A 24 11.30 -16.07 -0.90
CA HIS A 24 11.16 -17.35 -0.20
C HIS A 24 10.01 -17.38 0.80
N SER A 25 9.48 -16.21 1.18
CA SER A 25 8.31 -16.13 2.06
C SER A 25 7.03 -16.47 1.29
N PRO A 26 6.23 -17.47 1.73
CA PRO A 26 4.95 -17.80 1.10
C PRO A 26 3.99 -16.60 1.05
N PHE A 27 3.91 -15.82 2.13
CA PHE A 27 3.10 -14.60 2.18
C PHE A 27 3.57 -13.58 1.13
N ALA A 28 4.88 -13.26 1.13
CA ALA A 28 5.41 -12.27 0.19
C ALA A 28 5.27 -12.73 -1.26
N PHE A 29 5.49 -14.01 -1.55
CA PHE A 29 5.30 -14.58 -2.88
C PHE A 29 3.84 -14.44 -3.35
N ALA A 30 2.88 -14.87 -2.53
CA ALA A 30 1.45 -14.76 -2.84
C ALA A 30 1.05 -13.29 -3.03
N PHE A 31 1.41 -12.40 -2.11
CA PHE A 31 1.06 -10.99 -2.18
C PHE A 31 1.67 -10.30 -3.41
N VAL A 32 2.93 -10.56 -3.73
CA VAL A 32 3.59 -9.99 -4.91
C VAL A 32 2.94 -10.48 -6.20
N THR A 33 2.73 -11.78 -6.35
CA THR A 33 2.26 -12.36 -7.62
C THR A 33 0.76 -12.16 -7.85
N GLN A 34 -0.05 -12.24 -6.79
CA GLN A 34 -1.50 -12.16 -6.89
C GLN A 34 -2.06 -10.74 -6.80
N VAL A 35 -1.33 -9.82 -6.13
CA VAL A 35 -1.82 -8.46 -5.86
C VAL A 35 -0.95 -7.41 -6.53
N LEU A 36 0.35 -7.36 -6.21
CA LEU A 36 1.20 -6.24 -6.58
C LEU A 36 1.64 -6.26 -8.04
N ALA A 37 1.85 -7.45 -8.62
CA ALA A 37 2.22 -7.64 -10.02
C ALA A 37 1.02 -7.85 -10.96
N LYS A 38 -0.17 -8.09 -10.40
CA LYS A 38 -1.40 -8.28 -11.17
C LYS A 38 -1.84 -6.94 -11.81
N ARG A 39 -2.37 -6.97 -13.02
CA ARG A 39 -2.89 -5.76 -13.68
C ARG A 39 -4.42 -5.72 -13.73
N ASN A 40 -5.02 -6.89 -13.79
CA ASN A 40 -6.47 -7.00 -13.99
C ASN A 40 -7.23 -6.74 -12.69
N ILE A 41 -8.34 -6.07 -12.85
CA ILE A 41 -9.37 -5.85 -11.82
C ILE A 41 -10.55 -6.72 -12.22
N ASP A 42 -10.86 -7.72 -11.42
CA ASP A 42 -11.94 -8.66 -11.73
C ASP A 42 -13.32 -7.97 -11.56
N GLY A 43 -14.03 -7.76 -12.65
CA GLY A 43 -15.42 -7.30 -12.68
C GLY A 43 -15.63 -5.77 -12.55
N ASN A 44 -14.82 -5.07 -11.77
CA ASN A 44 -15.08 -3.65 -11.42
C ASN A 44 -14.16 -2.65 -12.13
N GLU A 45 -13.50 -3.07 -13.23
CA GLU A 45 -12.49 -2.21 -13.87
C GLU A 45 -13.06 -0.91 -14.45
N ALA A 46 -14.22 -0.99 -15.10
CA ALA A 46 -14.87 0.18 -15.72
C ALA A 46 -15.27 1.21 -14.65
N GLU A 47 -15.89 0.75 -13.57
CA GLU A 47 -16.30 1.61 -12.47
C GLU A 47 -15.09 2.21 -11.75
N LEU A 48 -14.07 1.41 -11.47
CA LEU A 48 -12.84 1.89 -10.86
C LEU A 48 -12.13 2.93 -11.74
N ARG A 49 -12.16 2.79 -13.08
CA ARG A 49 -11.63 3.79 -14.00
C ARG A 49 -12.43 5.10 -13.93
N ALA A 50 -13.76 5.01 -13.84
CA ALA A 50 -14.62 6.18 -13.70
C ALA A 50 -14.37 6.93 -12.38
N ILE A 51 -14.17 6.20 -11.28
CA ILE A 51 -13.86 6.78 -9.96
C ILE A 51 -12.45 7.40 -9.95
N ALA A 52 -11.46 6.68 -10.42
CA ALA A 52 -10.04 7.00 -10.23
C ALA A 52 -9.46 7.97 -11.28
N GLY A 53 -10.07 8.08 -12.45
CA GLY A 53 -9.64 8.97 -13.52
C GLY A 53 -8.13 8.82 -13.86
N ARG A 54 -7.41 9.93 -13.84
CA ARG A 54 -5.96 9.97 -14.14
C ARG A 54 -5.09 9.17 -13.17
N ASN A 55 -5.58 8.93 -11.96
CA ASN A 55 -4.85 8.21 -10.92
C ASN A 55 -5.17 6.71 -10.90
N TYR A 56 -5.79 6.18 -11.96
CA TYR A 56 -6.25 4.79 -12.05
C TYR A 56 -5.21 3.76 -11.57
N ARG A 57 -3.94 3.87 -11.97
CA ARG A 57 -2.91 2.90 -11.58
C ARG A 57 -2.70 2.82 -10.06
N GLN A 58 -2.72 3.97 -9.39
CA GLN A 58 -2.58 4.03 -7.94
C GLN A 58 -3.79 3.43 -7.24
N TYR A 59 -4.98 3.82 -7.67
CA TYR A 59 -6.22 3.34 -7.09
C TYR A 59 -6.50 1.86 -7.44
N ALA A 60 -6.07 1.39 -8.61
CA ALA A 60 -6.14 -0.02 -8.96
C ALA A 60 -5.25 -0.88 -8.06
N LEU A 61 -4.05 -0.39 -7.69
CA LEU A 61 -3.21 -1.06 -6.71
C LEU A 61 -3.86 -1.05 -5.33
N LEU A 62 -4.38 0.10 -4.89
CA LEU A 62 -5.08 0.22 -3.61
C LEU A 62 -6.29 -0.71 -3.55
N TYR A 63 -7.14 -0.71 -4.58
CA TYR A 63 -8.29 -1.61 -4.71
C TYR A 63 -7.89 -3.07 -4.48
N ARG A 64 -6.83 -3.54 -5.16
CA ARG A 64 -6.34 -4.92 -5.00
C ARG A 64 -5.83 -5.20 -3.59
N CYS A 65 -5.17 -4.22 -2.96
CA CYS A 65 -4.72 -4.36 -1.57
C CYS A 65 -5.92 -4.48 -0.62
N VAL A 66 -6.91 -3.60 -0.72
CA VAL A 66 -8.12 -3.64 0.11
C VAL A 66 -8.86 -4.98 -0.10
N LYS A 67 -9.07 -5.38 -1.36
CA LYS A 67 -9.72 -6.65 -1.68
C LYS A 67 -8.96 -7.89 -1.17
N TYR A 68 -7.64 -7.82 -1.07
CA TYR A 68 -6.81 -8.92 -0.56
C TYR A 68 -6.82 -9.00 0.96
N PHE A 69 -6.67 -7.86 1.64
CA PHE A 69 -6.61 -7.82 3.11
C PHE A 69 -7.98 -7.84 3.78
N LYS A 70 -9.03 -7.40 3.07
CA LYS A 70 -10.42 -7.30 3.58
C LYS A 70 -10.48 -6.64 4.96
N PRO A 71 -9.94 -5.40 5.11
CA PRO A 71 -9.92 -4.74 6.39
C PRO A 71 -11.34 -4.45 6.87
N GLN A 72 -11.64 -4.69 8.14
CA GLN A 72 -12.91 -4.30 8.75
C GLN A 72 -12.95 -2.82 9.06
N SER A 73 -11.79 -2.25 9.42
CA SER A 73 -11.64 -0.84 9.77
C SER A 73 -10.51 -0.18 8.99
N VAL A 74 -10.78 0.99 8.42
CA VAL A 74 -9.83 1.73 7.59
C VAL A 74 -9.79 3.19 8.01
N VAL A 75 -8.59 3.71 8.25
CA VAL A 75 -8.33 5.16 8.37
C VAL A 75 -7.76 5.67 7.05
N ILE A 76 -8.27 6.81 6.57
CA ILE A 76 -7.81 7.44 5.33
C ILE A 76 -7.28 8.85 5.58
N TYR A 77 -6.25 9.24 4.84
CA TYR A 77 -5.74 10.60 4.80
C TYR A 77 -5.54 11.06 3.34
N PRO A 78 -6.15 12.19 2.94
CA PRO A 78 -6.99 13.08 3.76
C PRO A 78 -8.31 12.41 4.16
N THR A 79 -8.88 12.83 5.29
CA THR A 79 -10.06 12.20 5.91
C THR A 79 -11.34 12.35 5.10
N ASP A 80 -11.43 13.35 4.24
CA ASP A 80 -12.59 13.69 3.41
C ASP A 80 -12.45 13.28 1.94
N ASP A 81 -11.48 12.43 1.58
CA ASP A 81 -11.28 11.97 0.19
C ASP A 81 -12.40 11.03 -0.25
N ALA A 82 -13.40 11.61 -0.92
CA ALA A 82 -14.52 10.86 -1.48
C ALA A 82 -14.08 9.81 -2.53
N THR A 83 -12.96 10.01 -3.22
CA THR A 83 -12.42 9.04 -4.16
C THR A 83 -11.87 7.82 -3.44
N LEU A 84 -11.10 8.02 -2.36
CA LEU A 84 -10.62 6.92 -1.51
C LEU A 84 -11.79 6.12 -0.94
N THR A 85 -12.79 6.81 -0.37
CA THR A 85 -14.00 6.20 0.18
C THR A 85 -14.69 5.31 -0.85
N ARG A 86 -14.91 5.81 -2.06
CA ARG A 86 -15.55 5.02 -3.15
C ARG A 86 -14.71 3.83 -3.58
N VAL A 87 -13.38 3.97 -3.67
CA VAL A 87 -12.49 2.87 -4.05
C VAL A 87 -12.49 1.77 -2.99
N ILE A 88 -12.49 2.14 -1.70
CA ILE A 88 -12.56 1.17 -0.59
C ILE A 88 -13.88 0.42 -0.62
N ASN A 89 -15.01 1.14 -0.70
CA ASN A 89 -16.33 0.52 -0.73
C ASN A 89 -16.54 -0.37 -1.97
N LEU A 90 -15.95 -0.01 -3.12
CA LEU A 90 -15.97 -0.85 -4.32
C LEU A 90 -15.15 -2.13 -4.15
N ALA A 91 -14.04 -2.07 -3.41
CA ALA A 91 -13.16 -3.21 -3.18
C ALA A 91 -13.70 -4.15 -2.09
N GLU A 92 -14.20 -3.59 -0.98
CA GLU A 92 -14.72 -4.30 0.17
C GLU A 92 -15.86 -3.48 0.80
N PRO A 93 -17.11 -3.77 0.47
CA PRO A 93 -18.28 -3.03 0.96
C PRO A 93 -18.48 -3.12 2.48
N GLU A 94 -17.96 -4.16 3.12
CA GLU A 94 -18.06 -4.37 4.57
C GLU A 94 -17.04 -3.54 5.37
N SER A 95 -16.07 -2.92 4.69
CA SER A 95 -15.07 -2.06 5.36
C SER A 95 -15.69 -0.78 5.88
N ARG A 96 -15.43 -0.48 7.16
CA ARG A 96 -15.83 0.77 7.81
C ARG A 96 -14.69 1.78 7.76
N ILE A 97 -14.94 2.96 7.24
CA ILE A 97 -14.00 4.09 7.35
C ILE A 97 -14.24 4.73 8.72
N ILE A 98 -13.20 4.77 9.53
CA ILE A 98 -13.22 5.30 10.90
C ILE A 98 -12.35 6.55 10.99
N ALA A 99 -12.67 7.42 11.95
CA ALA A 99 -11.85 8.60 12.21
C ALA A 99 -10.54 8.21 12.91
N ASP A 100 -9.48 8.96 12.62
CA ASP A 100 -8.23 8.79 13.37
C ASP A 100 -8.43 9.24 14.83
N GLY A 101 -7.99 8.41 15.75
CA GLY A 101 -8.17 8.65 17.19
C GLY A 101 -9.41 8.00 17.79
N GLU A 102 -10.24 7.31 17.01
CA GLU A 102 -11.18 6.35 17.59
C GLU A 102 -10.41 5.30 18.41
N THR A 103 -11.04 4.77 19.45
CA THR A 103 -10.41 3.85 20.42
C THR A 103 -9.91 2.55 19.82
N ALA A 104 -10.36 2.19 18.63
CA ALA A 104 -9.96 0.97 17.94
C ALA A 104 -8.72 1.18 17.07
N ILE A 105 -7.76 0.25 17.15
CA ILE A 105 -6.63 0.19 16.20
C ILE A 105 -7.18 -0.21 14.83
N PRO A 106 -6.93 0.57 13.76
CA PRO A 106 -7.44 0.23 12.44
C PRO A 106 -6.71 -0.97 11.84
N ASP A 107 -7.41 -1.75 11.03
CA ASP A 107 -6.77 -2.84 10.27
C ASP A 107 -5.87 -2.28 9.18
N MET A 108 -6.29 -1.19 8.54
CA MET A 108 -5.54 -0.56 7.46
C MET A 108 -5.55 0.96 7.56
N THR A 109 -4.40 1.57 7.27
CA THR A 109 -4.26 3.03 7.13
C THR A 109 -3.77 3.38 5.73
N ILE A 110 -4.45 4.31 5.08
CA ILE A 110 -4.18 4.75 3.71
C ILE A 110 -3.79 6.23 3.73
N ILE A 111 -2.57 6.53 3.30
CA ILE A 111 -2.02 7.90 3.28
C ILE A 111 -1.72 8.29 1.84
N THR A 112 -2.49 9.24 1.31
CA THR A 112 -2.29 9.81 -0.04
C THR A 112 -1.92 11.28 -0.03
N SER A 113 -2.08 11.96 1.12
CA SER A 113 -1.69 13.34 1.39
C SER A 113 -0.56 13.42 2.40
N ASP A 114 -0.20 14.63 2.81
CA ASP A 114 0.79 14.86 3.87
C ASP A 114 0.18 14.72 5.27
N GLU A 115 -1.14 14.70 5.37
CA GLU A 115 -1.86 14.36 6.59
C GLU A 115 -1.57 12.92 7.03
N GLY A 116 -1.69 12.66 8.33
CA GLY A 116 -1.51 11.32 8.89
C GLY A 116 -0.08 10.83 8.97
N THR A 117 0.91 11.69 8.67
CA THR A 117 2.34 11.34 8.77
C THR A 117 2.97 11.68 10.12
N GLU A 118 2.20 12.26 11.02
CA GLU A 118 2.71 12.73 12.32
C GLU A 118 2.95 11.59 13.29
N ARG A 119 2.05 10.60 13.32
CA ARG A 119 2.11 9.48 14.26
C ARG A 119 1.72 8.14 13.65
N ASP A 120 2.22 7.08 14.26
CA ASP A 120 1.78 5.71 14.02
C ASP A 120 0.49 5.44 14.80
N ASN A 121 -0.58 5.07 14.11
CA ASN A 121 -1.85 4.69 14.74
C ASN A 121 -2.00 3.17 14.98
N GLY A 122 -0.91 2.41 14.78
CA GLY A 122 -0.87 1.00 15.11
C GLY A 122 -1.45 0.05 14.03
N ALA A 123 -1.91 0.54 12.90
CA ALA A 123 -2.51 -0.28 11.85
C ALA A 123 -1.69 -1.50 11.47
N ALA A 124 -2.37 -2.62 11.17
CA ALA A 124 -1.73 -3.83 10.69
C ALA A 124 -1.17 -3.67 9.27
N VAL A 125 -1.82 -2.86 8.44
CA VAL A 125 -1.39 -2.57 7.06
C VAL A 125 -1.37 -1.06 6.82
N TYR A 126 -0.27 -0.57 6.25
CA TYR A 126 -0.14 0.80 5.73
C TYR A 126 0.00 0.80 4.22
N PHE A 127 -0.74 1.69 3.57
CA PHE A 127 -0.59 2.01 2.16
C PHE A 127 -0.25 3.49 2.03
N ILE A 128 0.97 3.81 1.60
CA ILE A 128 1.44 5.20 1.47
C ILE A 128 1.76 5.49 0.01
N SER A 129 1.03 6.42 -0.59
CA SER A 129 1.35 6.92 -1.91
C SER A 129 2.36 8.05 -1.86
N ARG A 130 3.15 8.21 -2.93
CA ARG A 130 4.23 9.22 -3.00
C ARG A 130 5.15 9.19 -1.78
N ALA A 131 5.46 7.98 -1.30
CA ALA A 131 6.34 7.75 -0.16
C ALA A 131 7.81 8.16 -0.40
N ASP A 132 8.12 8.70 -1.58
CA ASP A 132 9.39 9.36 -1.95
C ASP A 132 9.37 10.88 -1.69
N LYS A 133 8.24 11.44 -1.27
CA LYS A 133 8.07 12.86 -0.96
C LYS A 133 8.02 13.08 0.56
N GLU A 134 8.58 14.20 1.00
CA GLU A 134 8.42 14.62 2.40
C GLU A 134 7.01 15.20 2.62
N PRO A 135 6.44 15.04 3.82
CA PRO A 135 6.94 14.35 5.01
C PRO A 135 6.75 12.82 5.00
N ARG A 136 6.05 12.26 4.01
CA ARG A 136 5.77 10.80 3.91
C ARG A 136 7.03 9.94 3.84
N GLY A 137 8.10 10.46 3.26
CA GLY A 137 9.40 9.80 3.21
C GLY A 137 10.01 9.59 4.59
N SER A 138 9.97 10.61 5.43
CA SER A 138 10.44 10.56 6.83
C SER A 138 9.55 9.67 7.68
N PHE A 139 8.23 9.75 7.55
CA PHE A 139 7.30 8.84 8.22
C PHE A 139 7.58 7.37 7.89
N LYS A 140 7.68 7.05 6.60
CA LYS A 140 8.05 5.70 6.13
C LYS A 140 9.37 5.23 6.73
N ALA A 141 10.42 6.09 6.76
CA ALA A 141 11.72 5.72 7.29
C ALA A 141 11.64 5.40 8.77
N ARG A 142 10.91 6.21 9.56
CA ARG A 142 10.63 5.97 10.97
C ARG A 142 9.91 4.65 11.17
N MET A 143 8.77 4.45 10.50
CA MET A 143 8.00 3.20 10.57
C MET A 143 8.83 1.96 10.23
N ALA A 144 9.69 2.06 9.22
CA ALA A 144 10.54 0.96 8.79
C ALA A 144 11.63 0.64 9.82
N SER A 145 12.15 1.65 10.55
CA SER A 145 13.17 1.47 11.60
C SER A 145 12.60 0.93 12.92
N GLU A 146 11.38 1.34 13.26
CA GLU A 146 10.72 0.95 14.52
C GLU A 146 10.04 -0.43 14.43
N CYS A 147 9.81 -0.93 13.22
CA CYS A 147 9.09 -2.18 13.02
C CYS A 147 10.04 -3.38 13.12
N GLU A 148 9.95 -4.12 14.20
CA GLU A 148 10.76 -5.33 14.43
C GLU A 148 10.32 -6.53 13.59
N ARG A 149 9.02 -6.61 13.27
CA ARG A 149 8.42 -7.74 12.52
C ARG A 149 7.46 -7.23 11.45
N GLY A 150 7.41 -7.97 10.33
CA GLY A 150 6.56 -7.60 9.21
C GLY A 150 7.33 -7.43 7.91
N MET A 151 6.61 -7.17 6.83
CA MET A 151 7.18 -7.04 5.50
C MET A 151 6.75 -5.75 4.83
N ASP A 152 7.68 -5.09 4.13
CA ASP A 152 7.33 -3.94 3.32
C ASP A 152 7.67 -4.13 1.84
N PHE A 153 6.83 -3.53 1.00
CA PHE A 153 6.90 -3.59 -0.45
C PHE A 153 6.91 -2.18 -1.03
N SER A 154 7.86 -1.90 -1.93
CA SER A 154 7.99 -0.54 -2.47
C SER A 154 8.47 -0.54 -3.92
N ASP A 155 7.93 0.43 -4.68
CA ASP A 155 8.47 0.81 -5.99
C ASP A 155 9.17 2.18 -5.98
N TYR A 156 9.51 2.69 -4.80
CA TYR A 156 10.00 4.03 -4.44
C TYR A 156 8.91 5.13 -4.39
N ARG A 157 7.78 4.97 -5.07
CA ARG A 157 6.66 5.93 -5.01
C ARG A 157 5.58 5.48 -4.04
N THR A 158 5.23 4.20 -4.11
CA THR A 158 4.26 3.60 -3.21
C THR A 158 4.99 2.69 -2.23
N TRP A 159 4.58 2.72 -1.01
CA TRP A 159 5.07 1.85 0.05
C TRP A 159 3.89 1.19 0.75
N ILE A 160 3.98 -0.13 0.91
CA ILE A 160 2.99 -0.94 1.58
C ILE A 160 3.70 -1.69 2.68
N MET A 161 3.24 -1.53 3.92
CA MET A 161 3.79 -2.19 5.10
C MET A 161 2.76 -3.13 5.71
N CYS A 162 3.13 -4.38 5.89
CA CYS A 162 2.34 -5.40 6.57
C CYS A 162 3.01 -5.74 7.91
N ARG A 163 2.41 -5.32 9.02
CA ARG A 163 2.96 -5.44 10.39
C ARG A 163 2.44 -6.70 11.10
N PHE A 164 2.38 -7.81 10.40
CA PHE A 164 1.92 -9.07 11.01
C PHE A 164 3.02 -9.69 11.86
N LYS A 165 2.72 -9.95 13.14
CA LYS A 165 3.69 -10.46 14.14
C LYS A 165 4.33 -11.81 13.75
N HIS A 166 3.65 -12.62 12.95
CA HIS A 166 4.19 -13.91 12.47
C HIS A 166 5.17 -13.78 11.30
N LEU A 167 5.25 -12.59 10.66
CA LEU A 167 6.17 -12.38 9.55
C LEU A 167 7.55 -11.93 10.02
N PRO A 168 8.65 -12.43 9.41
CA PRO A 168 9.99 -11.90 9.65
C PRO A 168 10.11 -10.49 9.09
N ARG A 169 11.05 -9.69 9.61
CA ARG A 169 11.35 -8.36 9.07
C ARG A 169 12.04 -8.48 7.72
N GLN A 170 11.36 -8.11 6.64
CA GLN A 170 11.89 -8.13 5.28
C GLN A 170 11.38 -6.96 4.46
N SER A 171 12.23 -6.46 3.55
CA SER A 171 11.89 -5.35 2.62
C SER A 171 12.04 -5.79 1.18
N PHE A 172 11.02 -5.55 0.37
CA PHE A 172 11.00 -5.91 -1.04
C PHE A 172 10.88 -4.66 -1.92
N LYS A 173 11.91 -4.39 -2.72
CA LYS A 173 11.83 -3.40 -3.81
C LYS A 173 11.41 -4.12 -5.08
N ILE A 174 10.20 -3.79 -5.56
CA ILE A 174 9.56 -4.44 -6.71
C ILE A 174 8.95 -3.41 -7.65
N VAL A 175 8.52 -3.83 -8.83
CA VAL A 175 7.70 -3.01 -9.73
C VAL A 175 6.23 -3.26 -9.36
N LEU A 176 5.53 -2.24 -8.90
CA LEU A 176 4.08 -2.26 -8.67
C LEU A 176 3.36 -1.96 -10.00
N LYS A 177 2.26 -2.68 -10.29
CA LYS A 177 1.51 -2.55 -11.55
C LYS A 177 0.10 -2.04 -11.29
#